data_476692814b6d84a513e12b62bf63c959
#
_entry.id   476692814b6d84a513e12b62bf63c959
#
_cell.length_a   1.000
_cell.length_b   1.000
_cell.length_c   1.000
_cell.angle_alpha   90.00
_cell.angle_beta   90.00
_cell.angle_gamma   90.00
#
_symmetry.space_group_name_H-M   'P 1'
#
loop_
_entity.id
_entity.type
_entity.pdbx_description
1 polymer ?
#
loop_
_entity_poly.entity_id
_entity_poly.type
_entity_poly.pdbx_seq_one_letter_code
_entity_poly.pdbx_strand_id
1 'polypeptide(L)'
;MDIDVRAINEKIERESAFLEILTLEMNKVIVGQKQMIESLLIGLLGNGHILLEGVPGLAKTLAINTLSKAVQGSFSRVQFTPDLLPADVVGTMIYNMKENDFAIKKGPIFANFVLADEINRAPAKVQSALLEAMQERQITIGDTTFKLEEPFLVMATQNPVEQEGTYPLPEAQVDRF
;
A
#
# COMPACT_ATOMS: atom_id res chain seq x y z
N MET A 1 -28.82 25.29 -11.98
CA MET A 1 -27.52 25.02 -12.65
C MET A 1 -27.67 23.68 -13.36
N ASP A 2 -27.98 23.71 -14.66
CA ASP A 2 -28.04 22.46 -15.44
C ASP A 2 -26.61 21.94 -15.57
N ILE A 3 -26.37 20.78 -14.99
CA ILE A 3 -25.11 20.08 -15.12
C ILE A 3 -25.08 19.50 -16.54
N ASP A 4 -24.19 20.02 -17.39
CA ASP A 4 -24.02 19.48 -18.73
C ASP A 4 -23.36 18.10 -18.67
N VAL A 5 -24.19 17.07 -18.61
CA VAL A 5 -23.79 15.66 -18.52
C VAL A 5 -22.88 15.25 -19.68
N ARG A 6 -23.05 15.87 -20.86
CA ARG A 6 -22.20 15.58 -22.03
C ARG A 6 -20.78 16.06 -21.81
N ALA A 7 -20.62 17.31 -21.36
CA ALA A 7 -19.29 17.87 -21.06
C ALA A 7 -18.57 17.09 -19.97
N ILE A 8 -19.31 16.57 -18.97
CA ILE A 8 -18.74 15.73 -17.93
C ILE A 8 -18.29 14.38 -18.51
N ASN A 9 -19.09 13.74 -19.33
CA ASN A 9 -18.74 12.46 -19.95
C ASN A 9 -17.51 12.59 -20.86
N GLU A 10 -17.47 13.60 -21.73
CA GLU A 10 -16.31 13.87 -22.59
C GLU A 10 -15.04 14.12 -21.78
N LYS A 11 -15.16 14.81 -20.65
CA LYS A 11 -14.04 15.01 -19.73
C LYS A 11 -13.58 13.70 -19.11
N ILE A 12 -14.52 12.87 -18.62
CA ILE A 12 -14.20 11.56 -18.01
C ILE A 12 -13.52 10.66 -19.05
N GLU A 13 -14.05 10.54 -20.26
CA GLU A 13 -13.47 9.73 -21.34
C GLU A 13 -12.03 10.14 -21.65
N ARG A 14 -11.79 11.44 -21.77
CA ARG A 14 -10.44 11.97 -22.03
C ARG A 14 -9.47 11.72 -20.88
N GLU A 15 -9.91 11.95 -19.64
CA GLU A 15 -9.06 11.83 -18.46
C GLU A 15 -8.88 10.37 -18.02
N SER A 16 -9.78 9.46 -18.41
CA SER A 16 -9.66 8.03 -18.09
C SER A 16 -8.91 7.20 -19.15
N ALA A 17 -8.57 7.77 -20.29
CA ALA A 17 -7.90 7.04 -21.38
C ALA A 17 -6.59 6.34 -20.93
N PHE A 18 -5.86 6.89 -19.97
CA PHE A 18 -4.66 6.27 -19.44
C PHE A 18 -4.95 4.95 -18.69
N LEU A 19 -6.15 4.77 -18.14
CA LEU A 19 -6.54 3.55 -17.42
C LEU A 19 -6.64 2.35 -18.35
N GLU A 20 -7.07 2.55 -19.58
CA GLU A 20 -7.10 1.50 -20.59
C GLU A 20 -5.69 1.04 -20.91
N ILE A 21 -4.75 1.99 -21.09
CA ILE A 21 -3.35 1.70 -21.34
C ILE A 21 -2.75 0.96 -20.14
N LEU A 22 -3.00 1.44 -18.93
CA LEU A 22 -2.51 0.84 -17.71
C LEU A 22 -3.05 -0.59 -17.51
N THR A 23 -4.33 -0.80 -17.78
CA THR A 23 -4.97 -2.12 -17.73
C THR A 23 -4.35 -3.06 -18.77
N LEU A 24 -4.09 -2.58 -19.99
CA LEU A 24 -3.41 -3.37 -21.02
C LEU A 24 -2.00 -3.77 -20.61
N GLU A 25 -1.22 -2.83 -20.04
CA GLU A 25 0.14 -3.13 -19.54
C GLU A 25 0.11 -4.17 -18.42
N MET A 26 -0.82 -4.06 -17.48
CA MET A 26 -0.98 -5.05 -16.41
C MET A 26 -1.37 -6.43 -16.94
N ASN A 27 -2.28 -6.49 -17.91
CA ASN A 27 -2.74 -7.75 -18.51
C ASN A 27 -1.68 -8.47 -19.35
N LYS A 28 -0.60 -7.79 -19.78
CA LYS A 28 0.57 -8.46 -20.41
C LYS A 28 1.31 -9.38 -19.44
N VAL A 29 1.25 -9.09 -18.16
CA VAL A 29 2.01 -9.79 -17.12
C VAL A 29 1.12 -10.68 -16.26
N ILE A 30 -0.12 -10.24 -16.00
CA ILE A 30 -1.05 -10.89 -15.08
C ILE A 30 -2.21 -11.46 -15.88
N VAL A 31 -2.32 -12.77 -15.85
CA VAL A 31 -3.40 -13.50 -16.53
C VAL A 31 -4.47 -13.88 -15.52
N GLY A 32 -5.72 -13.52 -15.81
CA GLY A 32 -6.92 -13.96 -15.07
C GLY A 32 -7.31 -13.01 -13.94
N GLN A 33 -6.55 -12.51 -13.09
CA GLN A 33 -6.86 -11.77 -11.86
C GLN A 33 -7.55 -10.40 -12.08
N LYS A 34 -8.62 -10.38 -12.89
CA LYS A 34 -9.31 -9.16 -13.32
C LYS A 34 -9.80 -8.32 -12.12
N GLN A 35 -10.47 -8.96 -11.16
CA GLN A 35 -10.99 -8.27 -9.97
C GLN A 35 -9.86 -7.60 -9.15
N MET A 36 -8.72 -8.27 -8.99
CA MET A 36 -7.57 -7.71 -8.28
C MET A 36 -6.99 -6.49 -9.03
N ILE A 37 -6.88 -6.56 -10.36
CA ILE A 37 -6.42 -5.44 -11.18
C ILE A 37 -7.40 -4.25 -11.04
N GLU A 38 -8.69 -4.49 -11.17
CA GLU A 38 -9.72 -3.47 -10.99
C GLU A 38 -9.66 -2.83 -9.61
N SER A 39 -9.52 -3.63 -8.54
CA SER A 39 -9.38 -3.13 -7.17
C SER A 39 -8.14 -2.25 -7.01
N LEU A 40 -7.00 -2.65 -7.61
CA LEU A 40 -5.76 -1.84 -7.58
C LEU A 40 -5.95 -0.48 -8.27
N LEU A 41 -6.65 -0.46 -9.42
CA LEU A 41 -6.94 0.77 -10.14
C LEU A 41 -7.92 1.66 -9.37
N ILE A 42 -8.96 1.08 -8.75
CA ILE A 42 -9.90 1.81 -7.89
C ILE A 42 -9.17 2.41 -6.69
N GLY A 43 -8.32 1.63 -6.00
CA GLY A 43 -7.51 2.13 -4.90
C GLY A 43 -6.57 3.26 -5.30
N LEU A 44 -5.94 3.16 -6.47
CA LEU A 44 -5.07 4.20 -7.01
C LEU A 44 -5.85 5.50 -7.30
N LEU A 45 -6.99 5.40 -7.98
CA LEU A 45 -7.83 6.56 -8.35
C LEU A 45 -8.53 7.18 -7.15
N GLY A 46 -9.00 6.34 -6.23
CA GLY A 46 -9.67 6.77 -5.00
C GLY A 46 -8.70 7.27 -3.92
N ASN A 47 -7.39 7.25 -4.20
CA ASN A 47 -6.36 7.53 -3.20
C ASN A 47 -6.55 6.71 -1.92
N GLY A 48 -7.00 5.47 -2.08
CA GLY A 48 -7.29 4.51 -1.02
C GLY A 48 -6.25 3.41 -0.90
N HIS A 49 -6.58 2.41 -0.10
CA HIS A 49 -5.75 1.23 0.15
C HIS A 49 -6.58 -0.03 -0.08
N ILE A 50 -5.94 -1.20 -0.11
CA ILE A 50 -6.60 -2.46 -0.46
C ILE A 50 -6.25 -3.53 0.56
N LEU A 51 -7.27 -4.21 1.07
CA LEU A 51 -7.11 -5.44 1.84
C LEU A 51 -7.54 -6.63 0.99
N LEU A 52 -6.63 -7.57 0.77
CA LEU A 52 -6.90 -8.82 0.07
C LEU A 52 -6.93 -9.97 1.05
N GLU A 53 -8.08 -10.60 1.16
CA GLU A 53 -8.23 -11.86 1.85
C GLU A 53 -8.07 -13.02 0.88
N GLY A 54 -7.24 -13.99 1.24
CA GLY A 54 -7.09 -15.19 0.40
C GLY A 54 -5.77 -15.92 0.60
N VAL A 55 -5.75 -17.11 0.04
CA VAL A 55 -4.62 -18.04 0.12
C VAL A 55 -3.36 -17.49 -0.61
N PRO A 56 -2.17 -17.92 -0.22
CA PRO A 56 -0.94 -17.59 -0.91
C PRO A 56 -0.93 -18.10 -2.36
N GLY A 57 -0.12 -17.48 -3.23
CA GLY A 57 0.06 -17.92 -4.62
C GLY A 57 -0.79 -17.22 -5.67
N LEU A 58 -1.59 -16.20 -5.32
CA LEU A 58 -2.45 -15.45 -6.24
C LEU A 58 -1.77 -14.31 -7.00
N ALA A 59 -0.46 -14.38 -7.21
CA ALA A 59 0.32 -13.34 -7.92
C ALA A 59 0.18 -11.91 -7.35
N LYS A 60 -0.18 -11.76 -6.07
CA LYS A 60 -0.40 -10.47 -5.39
C LYS A 60 0.82 -9.54 -5.52
N THR A 61 2.00 -10.07 -5.20
CA THR A 61 3.27 -9.33 -5.31
C THR A 61 3.54 -8.89 -6.75
N LEU A 62 3.25 -9.77 -7.72
CA LEU A 62 3.42 -9.46 -9.13
C LEU A 62 2.50 -8.32 -9.57
N ALA A 63 1.25 -8.34 -9.12
CA ALA A 63 0.26 -7.34 -9.51
C ALA A 63 0.64 -5.92 -9.05
N ILE A 64 0.92 -5.73 -7.77
CA ILE A 64 1.28 -4.40 -7.24
C ILE A 64 2.64 -3.93 -7.76
N ASN A 65 3.61 -4.84 -7.94
CA ASN A 65 4.91 -4.49 -8.53
C ASN A 65 4.77 -4.12 -10.01
N THR A 66 3.89 -4.79 -10.77
CA THR A 66 3.62 -4.43 -12.17
C THR A 66 2.96 -3.06 -12.25
N LEU A 67 1.99 -2.79 -11.39
CA LEU A 67 1.35 -1.47 -11.30
C LEU A 67 2.39 -0.38 -10.98
N SER A 68 3.24 -0.59 -9.98
CA SER A 68 4.26 0.38 -9.59
C SER A 68 5.21 0.72 -10.74
N LYS A 69 5.63 -0.29 -11.51
CA LYS A 69 6.48 -0.09 -12.70
C LYS A 69 5.75 0.66 -13.82
N ALA A 70 4.49 0.33 -14.06
CA ALA A 70 3.69 0.95 -15.11
C ALA A 70 3.47 2.45 -14.86
N VAL A 71 3.37 2.88 -13.59
CA VAL A 71 3.27 4.30 -13.21
C VAL A 71 4.59 4.93 -12.77
N GLN A 72 5.72 4.21 -12.94
CA GLN A 72 7.06 4.65 -12.56
C GLN A 72 7.21 5.01 -11.07
N GLY A 73 6.44 4.36 -10.21
CA GLY A 73 6.52 4.52 -8.76
C GLY A 73 7.47 3.52 -8.09
N SER A 74 7.93 3.85 -6.91
CA SER A 74 8.72 2.96 -6.07
C SER A 74 7.86 1.85 -5.46
N PHE A 75 8.45 0.66 -5.28
CA PHE A 75 7.78 -0.50 -4.70
C PHE A 75 8.55 -1.05 -3.51
N SER A 76 7.83 -1.44 -2.48
CA SER A 76 8.37 -2.12 -1.30
C SER A 76 7.46 -3.28 -0.88
N ARG A 77 8.05 -4.33 -0.35
CA ARG A 77 7.35 -5.46 0.26
C ARG A 77 7.79 -5.63 1.70
N VAL A 78 6.83 -5.74 2.59
CA VAL A 78 7.05 -6.05 4.01
C VAL A 78 6.30 -7.34 4.32
N GLN A 79 7.03 -8.37 4.74
CA GLN A 79 6.43 -9.58 5.29
C GLN A 79 6.16 -9.36 6.76
N PHE A 80 4.90 -9.44 7.17
CA PHE A 80 4.50 -9.29 8.55
C PHE A 80 4.73 -10.58 9.31
N THR A 81 5.44 -10.50 10.43
CA THR A 81 5.82 -11.64 11.28
C THR A 81 5.60 -11.29 12.75
N PRO A 82 5.48 -12.27 13.66
CA PRO A 82 5.24 -12.01 15.09
C PRO A 82 6.35 -11.21 15.80
N ASP A 83 7.57 -11.23 15.27
CA ASP A 83 8.74 -10.52 15.79
C ASP A 83 8.98 -9.14 15.17
N LEU A 84 8.16 -8.74 14.18
CA LEU A 84 8.30 -7.44 13.54
C LEU A 84 8.04 -6.30 14.52
N LEU A 85 8.84 -5.25 14.44
CA LEU A 85 8.69 -4.03 15.24
C LEU A 85 8.13 -2.88 14.37
N PRO A 86 7.44 -1.89 14.96
CA PRO A 86 7.01 -0.70 14.22
C PRO A 86 8.16 0.00 13.48
N ALA A 87 9.33 0.07 14.09
CA ALA A 87 10.53 0.66 13.50
C ALA A 87 11.01 -0.05 12.22
N ASP A 88 10.72 -1.34 12.06
CA ASP A 88 11.07 -2.09 10.86
C ASP A 88 10.20 -1.66 9.66
N VAL A 89 9.01 -1.15 9.93
CA VAL A 89 8.06 -0.66 8.91
C VAL A 89 8.26 0.81 8.63
N VAL A 90 8.27 1.64 9.66
CA VAL A 90 8.31 3.11 9.53
C VAL A 90 9.71 3.69 9.48
N GLY A 91 10.69 2.99 10.03
CA GLY A 91 12.06 3.46 10.14
C GLY A 91 12.44 3.91 11.56
N THR A 92 13.69 4.28 11.74
CA THR A 92 14.25 4.60 13.04
C THR A 92 15.39 5.61 12.93
N MET A 93 15.79 6.16 14.07
CA MET A 93 17.04 6.92 14.20
C MET A 93 18.20 5.97 14.51
N ILE A 94 19.30 6.13 13.80
CA ILE A 94 20.53 5.37 14.00
C ILE A 94 21.64 6.34 14.38
N TYR A 95 22.37 6.05 15.47
CA TYR A 95 23.51 6.83 15.86
C TYR A 95 24.69 6.57 14.92
N ASN A 96 25.18 7.62 14.26
CA ASN A 96 26.36 7.57 13.41
C ASN A 96 27.60 7.96 14.21
N MET A 97 28.41 6.98 14.58
CA MET A 97 29.62 7.20 15.36
C MET A 97 30.67 8.09 14.67
N LYS A 98 30.68 8.15 13.32
CA LYS A 98 31.66 8.95 12.56
C LYS A 98 31.33 10.43 12.61
N GLU A 99 30.03 10.75 12.56
CA GLU A 99 29.52 12.13 12.55
C GLU A 99 29.14 12.60 13.96
N ASN A 100 29.16 11.69 14.95
CA ASN A 100 28.71 11.92 16.31
C ASN A 100 27.30 12.51 16.38
N ASP A 101 26.42 12.02 15.50
CA ASP A 101 25.05 12.52 15.33
C ASP A 101 24.07 11.37 14.99
N PHE A 102 22.78 11.65 15.08
CA PHE A 102 21.73 10.70 14.71
C PHE A 102 21.32 10.88 13.25
N ALA A 103 21.36 9.79 12.49
CA ALA A 103 20.84 9.72 11.13
C ALA A 103 19.48 9.01 11.10
N ILE A 104 18.54 9.52 10.30
CA ILE A 104 17.24 8.90 10.11
C ILE A 104 17.36 7.84 9.01
N LYS A 105 17.02 6.59 9.35
CA LYS A 105 16.86 5.51 8.40
C LYS A 105 15.37 5.30 8.13
N LYS A 106 14.91 5.74 6.97
CA LYS A 106 13.52 5.52 6.52
C LYS A 106 13.23 4.03 6.34
N GLY A 107 12.04 3.61 6.75
CA GLY A 107 11.56 2.24 6.57
C GLY A 107 10.95 2.00 5.19
N PRO A 108 10.55 0.75 4.91
CA PRO A 108 9.97 0.35 3.62
C PRO A 108 8.65 1.03 3.27
N ILE A 109 7.95 1.61 4.24
CA ILE A 109 6.68 2.32 4.02
C ILE A 109 6.84 3.60 3.20
N PHE A 110 8.05 4.11 3.04
CA PHE A 110 8.32 5.32 2.23
C PHE A 110 8.34 5.05 0.72
N ALA A 111 7.82 3.91 0.27
CA ALA A 111 7.58 3.64 -1.14
C ALA A 111 6.17 4.10 -1.56
N ASN A 112 5.99 4.38 -2.85
CA ASN A 112 4.67 4.72 -3.42
C ASN A 112 3.69 3.54 -3.33
N PHE A 113 4.19 2.33 -3.56
CA PHE A 113 3.40 1.10 -3.53
C PHE A 113 4.00 0.14 -2.50
N VAL A 114 3.22 -0.20 -1.49
CA VAL A 114 3.66 -1.06 -0.39
C VAL A 114 2.79 -2.31 -0.37
N LEU A 115 3.43 -3.48 -0.44
CA LEU A 115 2.78 -4.76 -0.13
C LEU A 115 3.04 -5.11 1.33
N ALA A 116 2.00 -5.03 2.16
CA ALA A 116 1.99 -5.52 3.53
C ALA A 116 1.48 -6.96 3.56
N ASP A 117 2.41 -7.92 3.45
CA ASP A 117 2.05 -9.33 3.29
C ASP A 117 1.80 -10.00 4.64
N GLU A 118 0.65 -10.68 4.78
CA GLU A 118 0.19 -11.34 6.00
C GLU A 118 0.09 -10.41 7.23
N ILE A 119 -0.58 -9.25 7.07
CA ILE A 119 -0.67 -8.21 8.10
C ILE A 119 -1.19 -8.73 9.45
N ASN A 120 -2.04 -9.75 9.44
CA ASN A 120 -2.60 -10.38 10.63
C ASN A 120 -1.58 -11.24 11.42
N ARG A 121 -0.36 -11.43 10.93
CA ARG A 121 0.70 -12.15 11.68
C ARG A 121 1.50 -11.24 12.60
N ALA A 122 1.50 -9.93 12.38
CA ALA A 122 2.25 -9.01 13.24
C ALA A 122 1.44 -8.53 14.45
N PRO A 123 2.11 -8.18 15.55
CA PRO A 123 1.47 -7.63 16.73
C PRO A 123 0.66 -6.35 16.40
N ALA A 124 -0.37 -6.10 17.19
CA ALA A 124 -1.28 -4.96 17.00
C ALA A 124 -0.57 -3.59 16.92
N LYS A 125 0.58 -3.42 17.60
CA LYS A 125 1.38 -2.19 17.52
C LYS A 125 1.96 -1.94 16.12
N VAL A 126 2.36 -3.01 15.42
CA VAL A 126 2.90 -2.90 14.05
C VAL A 126 1.79 -2.61 13.07
N GLN A 127 0.65 -3.32 13.21
CA GLN A 127 -0.54 -3.04 12.42
C GLN A 127 -0.99 -1.58 12.58
N SER A 128 -1.05 -1.09 13.83
CA SER A 128 -1.44 0.30 14.11
C SER A 128 -0.49 1.31 13.47
N ALA A 129 0.81 1.07 13.49
CA ALA A 129 1.80 1.96 12.85
C ALA A 129 1.59 2.05 11.33
N LEU A 130 1.31 0.93 10.66
CA LEU A 130 0.98 0.92 9.24
C LEU A 130 -0.33 1.68 8.97
N LEU A 131 -1.39 1.39 9.73
CA LEU A 131 -2.70 2.00 9.55
C LEU A 131 -2.71 3.52 9.84
N GLU A 132 -1.91 3.96 10.81
CA GLU A 132 -1.70 5.38 11.07
C GLU A 132 -1.03 6.08 9.87
N ALA A 133 0.04 5.49 9.35
CA ALA A 133 0.72 6.02 8.17
C ALA A 133 -0.19 6.07 6.93
N MET A 134 -1.07 5.07 6.75
CA MET A 134 -2.07 5.07 5.68
C MET A 134 -3.06 6.22 5.82
N GLN A 135 -3.50 6.50 7.03
CA GLN A 135 -4.51 7.50 7.32
C GLN A 135 -3.93 8.93 7.29
N GLU A 136 -2.79 9.13 7.95
CA GLU A 136 -2.19 10.46 8.13
C GLU A 136 -1.32 10.88 6.93
N ARG A 137 -0.94 9.95 6.05
CA ARG A 137 -0.04 10.19 4.91
C ARG A 137 1.30 10.82 5.30
N GLN A 138 1.69 10.61 6.55
CA GLN A 138 2.94 11.10 7.12
C GLN A 138 3.43 10.17 8.23
N ILE A 139 4.71 10.25 8.52
CA ILE A 139 5.38 9.44 9.55
C ILE A 139 6.31 10.34 10.35
N THR A 140 6.27 10.22 11.67
CA THR A 140 7.22 10.89 12.57
C THR A 140 8.28 9.91 13.05
N ILE A 141 9.55 10.25 12.81
CA ILE A 141 10.72 9.49 13.30
C ILE A 141 11.55 10.43 14.17
N GLY A 142 11.64 10.12 15.47
CA GLY A 142 12.19 11.07 16.43
C GLY A 142 11.40 12.37 16.46
N ASP A 143 12.06 13.49 16.22
CA ASP A 143 11.44 14.83 16.22
C ASP A 143 11.05 15.32 14.80
N THR A 144 11.19 14.48 13.78
CA THR A 144 11.00 14.88 12.40
C THR A 144 9.81 14.14 11.77
N THR A 145 8.89 14.92 11.17
CA THR A 145 7.74 14.40 10.43
C THR A 145 7.99 14.46 8.94
N PHE A 146 7.78 13.33 8.27
CA PHE A 146 7.95 13.15 6.84
C PHE A 146 6.61 12.86 6.19
N LYS A 147 6.26 13.60 5.16
CA LYS A 147 5.12 13.25 4.29
C LYS A 147 5.49 12.07 3.40
N LEU A 148 4.53 11.19 3.18
CA LEU A 148 4.65 10.12 2.20
C LEU A 148 4.41 10.68 0.79
N GLU A 149 5.20 10.20 -0.16
CA GLU A 149 5.11 10.65 -1.56
C GLU A 149 3.89 10.05 -2.25
N GLU A 150 3.15 10.87 -2.99
CA GLU A 150 2.00 10.43 -3.79
C GLU A 150 2.46 9.93 -5.19
N PRO A 151 1.75 8.95 -5.76
CA PRO A 151 0.68 8.19 -5.16
C PRO A 151 1.18 7.28 -4.04
N PHE A 152 0.41 7.09 -2.97
CA PHE A 152 0.72 6.17 -1.89
C PHE A 152 -0.40 5.15 -1.73
N LEU A 153 -0.15 3.91 -2.12
CA LEU A 153 -1.10 2.81 -2.05
C LEU A 153 -0.50 1.63 -1.28
N VAL A 154 -1.20 1.20 -0.25
CA VAL A 154 -0.89 -0.03 0.49
C VAL A 154 -1.84 -1.12 0.04
N MET A 155 -1.30 -2.25 -0.38
CA MET A 155 -2.02 -3.50 -0.56
C MET A 155 -1.64 -4.43 0.59
N ALA A 156 -2.54 -4.59 1.55
CA ALA A 156 -2.37 -5.53 2.63
C ALA A 156 -2.97 -6.89 2.26
N THR A 157 -2.36 -7.96 2.74
CA THR A 157 -2.92 -9.30 2.59
C THR A 157 -3.15 -9.93 3.95
N GLN A 158 -4.20 -10.73 4.08
CA GLN A 158 -4.40 -11.59 5.21
C GLN A 158 -4.81 -13.00 4.75
N ASN A 159 -4.35 -14.00 5.50
CA ASN A 159 -4.73 -15.37 5.27
C ASN A 159 -5.82 -15.75 6.29
N PRO A 160 -7.08 -15.93 5.88
CA PRO A 160 -8.17 -16.24 6.78
C PRO A 160 -8.14 -17.68 7.32
N VAL A 161 -7.34 -18.56 6.70
CA VAL A 161 -7.30 -20.00 7.05
C VAL A 161 -6.34 -20.26 8.22
N GLU A 162 -5.27 -19.49 8.34
CA GLU A 162 -4.32 -19.62 9.44
C GLU A 162 -4.81 -18.80 10.65
N GLN A 163 -5.34 -19.49 11.67
CA GLN A 163 -5.80 -18.85 12.91
C GLN A 163 -4.75 -18.88 14.02
N GLU A 164 -3.82 -19.81 13.97
CA GLU A 164 -2.80 -19.98 15.01
C GLU A 164 -1.67 -18.93 14.83
N GLY A 165 -1.40 -18.17 15.89
CA GLY A 165 -0.39 -17.11 15.88
C GLY A 165 -0.77 -15.87 15.07
N THR A 166 -2.06 -15.61 14.88
CA THR A 166 -2.55 -14.41 14.17
C THR A 166 -3.22 -13.43 15.13
N TYR A 167 -3.17 -12.15 14.74
CA TYR A 167 -3.83 -11.02 15.40
C TYR A 167 -4.83 -10.43 14.40
N PRO A 168 -6.11 -10.83 14.46
CA PRO A 168 -7.11 -10.34 13.51
C PRO A 168 -7.25 -8.82 13.61
N LEU A 169 -7.43 -8.17 12.46
CA LEU A 169 -7.73 -6.76 12.42
C LEU A 169 -9.14 -6.51 12.97
N PRO A 170 -9.32 -5.60 13.94
CA PRO A 170 -10.64 -5.14 14.33
C PRO A 170 -11.41 -4.55 13.14
N GLU A 171 -12.73 -4.67 13.12
CA GLU A 171 -13.59 -4.18 12.04
C GLU A 171 -13.35 -2.70 11.72
N ALA A 172 -13.22 -1.86 12.75
CA ALA A 172 -12.88 -0.43 12.59
C ALA A 172 -11.50 -0.15 11.95
N GLN A 173 -10.62 -1.15 11.88
CA GLN A 173 -9.34 -1.05 11.19
C GLN A 173 -9.41 -1.56 9.75
N VAL A 174 -10.31 -2.52 9.49
CA VAL A 174 -10.59 -2.99 8.12
C VAL A 174 -11.21 -1.88 7.27
N ASP A 175 -12.04 -1.02 7.87
CA ASP A 175 -12.67 0.13 7.20
C ASP A 175 -11.66 1.20 6.67
N ARG A 176 -10.38 1.05 6.98
CA ARG A 176 -9.32 1.96 6.48
C ARG A 176 -8.76 1.56 5.12
N PHE A 177 -9.21 0.42 4.60
CA PHE A 177 -8.82 -0.12 3.29
C PHE A 177 -9.86 0.16 2.21
#